data_9c8b9621c376c84eb551d77146872a85
#
_entry.id   9c8b9621c376c84eb551d77146872a85
#
_cell.length_a   1.000
_cell.length_b   1.000
_cell.length_c   1.000
_cell.angle_alpha   90.00
_cell.angle_beta   90.00
_cell.angle_gamma   90.00
#
_symmetry.space_group_name_H-M   'P 1'
#
loop_
_entity.id
_entity.type
_entity.pdbx_description
1 polymer ?
#
loop_
_entity_poly.entity_id
_entity_poly.type
_entity_poly.pdbx_seq_one_letter_code
_entity_poly.pdbx_strand_id
1 'polypeptide(L)'
;TLITELGYYVIGVETNQDGSFSFSQRNFVRNSRDFGVPQNRPRTYLIGFDTERFSVEHLASLPKVLPLQGNRAIYRDLNELLDHNVDAKYYMASGYLDTLVRHRERQEGKGYGFGYRIVNEPGVEHPIANTLLATGGSGRERNLIYDPQAGIAGMIVKGKKTPLNDRGIRVMTPSEWGKLQGFINYGFLDEHGTERFSFPDGIPDVQKYKQFGNSVTIPVIEEMAHFMLRCIEG
;
A
#
# COMPACT_ATOMS: atom_id res chain seq x y z
N THR A 1 13.89 -12.23 23.00
CA THR A 1 14.69 -10.98 22.95
C THR A 1 13.87 -9.76 23.41
N LEU A 2 12.79 -9.32 22.69
CA LEU A 2 12.00 -8.15 23.12
C LEU A 2 11.42 -8.28 24.51
N ILE A 3 10.83 -9.43 24.84
CA ILE A 3 10.17 -9.67 26.12
C ILE A 3 11.20 -10.08 27.18
N THR A 4 12.05 -11.07 26.88
CA THR A 4 12.93 -11.70 27.86
C THR A 4 14.19 -10.90 28.19
N GLU A 5 14.74 -10.15 27.23
CA GLU A 5 16.01 -9.44 27.39
C GLU A 5 15.83 -7.93 27.52
N LEU A 6 14.82 -7.39 26.83
CA LEU A 6 14.58 -5.94 26.79
C LEU A 6 13.40 -5.50 27.68
N GLY A 7 12.69 -6.42 28.33
CA GLY A 7 11.67 -6.12 29.29
C GLY A 7 10.41 -5.43 28.70
N TYR A 8 9.99 -5.81 27.51
CA TYR A 8 8.77 -5.27 26.90
C TYR A 8 7.57 -6.18 27.09
N TYR A 9 6.45 -5.63 27.51
CA TYR A 9 5.14 -6.23 27.33
C TYR A 9 4.68 -5.98 25.88
N VAL A 10 4.43 -7.03 25.10
CA VAL A 10 4.07 -6.92 23.68
C VAL A 10 2.61 -7.29 23.49
N ILE A 11 1.82 -6.35 22.94
CA ILE A 11 0.41 -6.57 22.60
C ILE A 11 0.28 -7.77 21.65
N GLY A 12 -0.59 -8.72 21.97
CA GLY A 12 -0.84 -9.92 21.15
C GLY A 12 0.05 -11.11 21.45
N VAL A 13 0.93 -10.99 22.48
CA VAL A 13 1.70 -12.11 23.05
C VAL A 13 1.12 -12.47 24.40
N GLU A 14 0.95 -13.75 24.65
CA GLU A 14 0.49 -14.30 25.92
C GLU A 14 1.62 -15.04 26.63
N THR A 15 1.74 -14.85 27.95
CA THR A 15 2.67 -15.61 28.78
C THR A 15 1.92 -16.80 29.37
N ASN A 16 2.40 -17.99 29.08
CA ASN A 16 1.86 -19.25 29.57
C ASN A 16 2.25 -19.48 31.05
N GLN A 17 1.59 -20.43 31.71
CA GLN A 17 1.87 -20.77 33.12
C GLN A 17 3.30 -21.31 33.36
N ASP A 18 3.91 -21.90 32.34
CA ASP A 18 5.29 -22.39 32.36
C ASP A 18 6.35 -21.31 32.04
N GLY A 19 5.93 -20.05 31.86
CA GLY A 19 6.76 -18.93 31.48
C GLY A 19 7.13 -18.87 29.98
N SER A 20 6.61 -19.76 29.17
CA SER A 20 6.74 -19.68 27.72
C SER A 20 5.79 -18.65 27.12
N PHE A 21 6.06 -18.24 25.86
CA PHE A 21 5.23 -17.27 25.14
C PHE A 21 4.49 -17.93 23.99
N SER A 22 3.22 -17.54 23.84
CA SER A 22 2.38 -17.94 22.72
C SER A 22 1.83 -16.73 21.97
N PHE A 23 1.71 -16.84 20.66
CA PHE A 23 1.13 -15.81 19.80
C PHE A 23 0.63 -16.37 18.47
N SER A 24 -0.31 -15.69 17.85
CA SER A 24 -0.69 -15.93 16.46
C SER A 24 -0.10 -14.84 15.57
N GLN A 25 0.44 -15.19 14.40
CA GLN A 25 0.90 -14.20 13.42
C GLN A 25 -0.21 -13.21 13.04
N ARG A 26 -1.47 -13.64 13.07
CA ARG A 26 -2.64 -12.78 12.78
C ARG A 26 -2.80 -11.64 13.78
N ASN A 27 -2.27 -11.77 15.00
CA ASN A 27 -2.31 -10.72 16.01
C ASN A 27 -1.55 -9.46 15.55
N PHE A 28 -0.54 -9.62 14.72
CA PHE A 28 0.38 -8.56 14.32
C PHE A 28 0.18 -8.06 12.88
N VAL A 29 -0.43 -8.84 12.00
CA VAL A 29 -0.57 -8.46 10.58
C VAL A 29 -1.79 -7.57 10.40
N ARG A 30 -1.58 -6.41 9.77
CA ARG A 30 -2.63 -5.48 9.36
C ARG A 30 -2.53 -5.20 7.87
N ASN A 31 -3.68 -5.12 7.21
CA ASN A 31 -3.74 -4.89 5.77
C ASN A 31 -4.26 -3.48 5.52
N SER A 32 -3.59 -2.71 4.68
CA SER A 32 -3.96 -1.31 4.38
C SER A 32 -5.41 -1.15 3.92
N ARG A 33 -5.96 -2.14 3.22
CA ARG A 33 -7.37 -2.12 2.77
C ARG A 33 -8.38 -2.03 3.91
N ASP A 34 -8.01 -2.55 5.09
CA ASP A 34 -8.87 -2.53 6.26
C ASP A 34 -8.80 -1.18 7.00
N PHE A 35 -7.92 -0.27 6.53
CA PHE A 35 -7.67 1.07 7.08
C PHE A 35 -7.98 2.19 6.10
N GLY A 36 -8.89 1.95 5.17
CA GLY A 36 -9.51 2.99 4.34
C GLY A 36 -8.85 3.27 3.00
N VAL A 37 -7.79 2.55 2.60
CA VAL A 37 -7.19 2.70 1.28
C VAL A 37 -7.31 1.40 0.45
N PRO A 38 -7.63 1.48 -0.85
CA PRO A 38 -7.89 0.30 -1.68
C PRO A 38 -6.58 -0.40 -2.12
N GLN A 39 -5.78 -0.84 -1.13
CA GLN A 39 -4.51 -1.53 -1.35
C GLN A 39 -4.40 -2.78 -0.50
N ASN A 40 -4.19 -3.94 -1.14
CA ASN A 40 -3.84 -5.17 -0.46
C ASN A 40 -2.35 -5.16 -0.07
N ARG A 41 -2.05 -4.59 1.12
CA ARG A 41 -0.68 -4.43 1.64
C ARG A 41 -0.62 -4.91 3.10
N PRO A 42 -0.48 -6.23 3.32
CA PRO A 42 -0.27 -6.75 4.66
C PRO A 42 1.12 -6.38 5.17
N ARG A 43 1.19 -5.90 6.42
CA ARG A 43 2.44 -5.59 7.14
C ARG A 43 2.32 -6.03 8.58
N THR A 44 3.46 -6.38 9.18
CA THR A 44 3.56 -6.73 10.60
C THR A 44 3.79 -5.46 11.41
N TYR A 45 2.98 -5.29 12.44
CA TYR A 45 3.08 -4.21 13.43
C TYR A 45 3.30 -4.83 14.81
N LEU A 46 4.28 -4.34 15.53
CA LEU A 46 4.59 -4.74 16.89
C LEU A 46 4.50 -3.49 17.77
N ILE A 47 3.67 -3.56 18.82
CA ILE A 47 3.55 -2.52 19.84
C ILE A 47 3.96 -3.15 21.17
N GLY A 48 4.95 -2.55 21.81
CA GLY A 48 5.48 -2.98 23.09
C GLY A 48 5.54 -1.83 24.07
N PHE A 49 5.26 -2.12 25.34
CA PHE A 49 5.36 -1.20 26.46
C PHE A 49 6.49 -1.64 27.38
N ASP A 50 7.35 -0.71 27.75
CA ASP A 50 8.48 -0.92 28.66
C ASP A 50 7.96 -1.25 30.07
N THR A 51 8.27 -2.45 30.58
CA THR A 51 7.79 -2.91 31.88
C THR A 51 8.40 -2.17 33.06
N GLU A 52 9.47 -1.38 32.86
CA GLU A 52 10.01 -0.52 33.88
C GLU A 52 9.23 0.81 34.02
N ARG A 53 8.47 1.18 33.00
CA ARG A 53 7.71 2.45 32.94
C ARG A 53 6.25 2.32 33.29
N PHE A 54 5.69 1.12 33.22
CA PHE A 54 4.27 0.86 33.43
C PHE A 54 4.08 -0.20 34.51
N SER A 55 3.11 0.01 35.41
CA SER A 55 2.82 -0.98 36.46
C SER A 55 2.25 -2.29 35.87
N VAL A 56 2.39 -3.36 36.62
CA VAL A 56 1.84 -4.69 36.24
C VAL A 56 0.33 -4.62 36.02
N GLU A 57 -0.38 -3.87 36.88
CA GLU A 57 -1.83 -3.68 36.79
C GLU A 57 -2.20 -2.95 35.49
N HIS A 58 -1.45 -1.88 35.16
CA HIS A 58 -1.66 -1.15 33.92
C HIS A 58 -1.44 -2.05 32.70
N LEU A 59 -0.33 -2.78 32.64
CA LEU A 59 -0.01 -3.70 31.54
C LEU A 59 -1.05 -4.82 31.41
N ALA A 60 -1.58 -5.32 32.53
CA ALA A 60 -2.63 -6.35 32.53
C ALA A 60 -3.98 -5.83 31.99
N SER A 61 -4.25 -4.53 32.13
CA SER A 61 -5.47 -3.88 31.65
C SER A 61 -5.45 -3.58 30.15
N LEU A 62 -4.28 -3.61 29.50
CA LEU A 62 -4.13 -3.27 28.10
C LEU A 62 -4.91 -4.21 27.17
N PRO A 63 -5.41 -3.70 26.03
CA PRO A 63 -6.01 -4.55 25.01
C PRO A 63 -5.06 -5.65 24.55
N LYS A 64 -5.59 -6.84 24.31
CA LYS A 64 -4.79 -8.00 23.88
C LYS A 64 -4.59 -8.10 22.36
N VAL A 65 -5.24 -7.22 21.59
CA VAL A 65 -5.23 -7.26 20.13
C VAL A 65 -5.06 -5.84 19.59
N LEU A 66 -4.20 -5.67 18.60
CA LEU A 66 -4.06 -4.41 17.86
C LEU A 66 -5.36 -4.09 17.09
N PRO A 67 -5.64 -2.81 16.76
CA PRO A 67 -6.78 -2.43 15.93
C PRO A 67 -6.85 -3.27 14.65
N LEU A 68 -8.03 -3.81 14.33
CA LEU A 68 -8.23 -4.66 13.16
C LEU A 68 -8.58 -3.87 11.91
N GLN A 69 -9.12 -2.68 12.07
CA GLN A 69 -9.57 -1.79 11.00
C GLN A 69 -9.44 -0.33 11.43
N GLY A 70 -9.41 0.56 10.45
CA GLY A 70 -9.47 2.01 10.68
C GLY A 70 -10.90 2.51 10.91
N ASN A 71 -11.00 3.75 11.39
CA ASN A 71 -12.28 4.34 11.77
C ASN A 71 -13.10 4.87 10.57
N ARG A 72 -12.49 5.01 9.39
CA ARG A 72 -13.16 5.53 8.18
C ARG A 72 -12.60 4.93 6.90
N ALA A 73 -13.44 4.83 5.86
CA ALA A 73 -12.99 4.66 4.50
C ALA A 73 -12.51 6.01 3.94
N ILE A 74 -11.29 6.05 3.38
CA ILE A 74 -10.73 7.24 2.72
C ILE A 74 -11.16 7.21 1.25
N TYR A 75 -11.07 6.03 0.63
CA TYR A 75 -11.56 5.77 -0.71
C TYR A 75 -12.42 4.51 -0.69
N ARG A 76 -13.52 4.53 -1.44
CA ARG A 76 -14.40 3.37 -1.60
C ARG A 76 -13.71 2.24 -2.36
N ASP A 77 -13.00 2.58 -3.43
CA ASP A 77 -12.24 1.67 -4.27
C ASP A 77 -11.14 2.41 -5.05
N LEU A 78 -10.37 1.67 -5.85
CA LEU A 78 -9.25 2.21 -6.59
C LEU A 78 -9.67 3.29 -7.62
N ASN A 79 -10.85 3.17 -8.24
CA ASN A 79 -11.27 4.11 -9.28
C ASN A 79 -11.44 5.53 -8.73
N GLU A 80 -11.84 5.66 -7.46
CA GLU A 80 -12.06 6.96 -6.82
C GLU A 80 -10.78 7.78 -6.66
N LEU A 81 -9.62 7.12 -6.57
CA LEU A 81 -8.34 7.81 -6.39
C LEU A 81 -7.57 8.05 -7.69
N LEU A 82 -8.01 7.47 -8.82
CA LEU A 82 -7.28 7.61 -10.08
C LEU A 82 -7.20 9.07 -10.54
N ASP A 83 -6.05 9.43 -11.11
CA ASP A 83 -5.86 10.73 -11.72
C ASP A 83 -6.60 10.82 -13.06
N HIS A 84 -7.10 12.01 -13.41
CA HIS A 84 -7.73 12.29 -14.69
C HIS A 84 -6.73 12.92 -15.66
N ASN A 85 -6.95 12.73 -16.96
CA ASN A 85 -6.10 13.29 -18.04
C ASN A 85 -4.62 12.97 -17.86
N VAL A 86 -4.34 11.71 -17.63
CA VAL A 86 -2.98 11.22 -17.36
C VAL A 86 -2.09 11.35 -18.59
N ASP A 87 -0.86 11.83 -18.39
CA ASP A 87 0.14 12.01 -19.46
C ASP A 87 0.40 10.70 -20.23
N ALA A 88 0.53 10.82 -21.53
CA ALA A 88 0.81 9.72 -22.47
C ALA A 88 2.05 8.88 -22.07
N LYS A 89 3.01 9.45 -21.36
CA LYS A 89 4.19 8.72 -20.87
C LYS A 89 3.87 7.52 -19.98
N TYR A 90 2.75 7.55 -19.25
CA TYR A 90 2.32 6.46 -18.37
C TYR A 90 1.62 5.32 -19.09
N TYR A 91 1.16 5.53 -20.32
CA TYR A 91 0.55 4.47 -21.11
C TYR A 91 1.59 3.49 -21.65
N MET A 92 1.26 2.22 -21.65
CA MET A 92 2.17 1.17 -22.08
C MET A 92 2.31 1.13 -23.59
N ALA A 93 3.53 0.92 -24.06
CA ALA A 93 3.79 0.60 -25.45
C ALA A 93 3.15 -0.76 -25.81
N SER A 94 2.55 -0.89 -26.99
CA SER A 94 1.87 -2.11 -27.45
C SER A 94 2.78 -3.34 -27.36
N GLY A 95 3.98 -3.29 -27.92
CA GLY A 95 4.91 -4.40 -27.89
C GLY A 95 5.40 -4.82 -26.51
N TYR A 96 5.43 -3.88 -25.54
CA TYR A 96 5.72 -4.22 -24.15
C TYR A 96 4.52 -4.90 -23.47
N LEU A 97 3.31 -4.41 -23.69
CA LEU A 97 2.10 -5.03 -23.20
C LEU A 97 1.95 -6.46 -23.73
N ASP A 98 2.17 -6.70 -25.03
CA ASP A 98 2.16 -8.03 -25.65
C ASP A 98 3.21 -8.97 -25.02
N THR A 99 4.36 -8.41 -24.65
CA THR A 99 5.40 -9.19 -23.96
C THR A 99 4.95 -9.62 -22.57
N LEU A 100 4.25 -8.75 -21.84
CA LEU A 100 3.69 -9.09 -20.53
C LEU A 100 2.60 -10.16 -20.65
N VAL A 101 1.70 -10.05 -21.64
CA VAL A 101 0.64 -11.04 -21.89
C VAL A 101 1.27 -12.42 -22.15
N ARG A 102 2.17 -12.51 -23.12
CA ARG A 102 2.86 -13.79 -23.46
C ARG A 102 3.66 -14.36 -22.28
N HIS A 103 4.25 -13.49 -21.46
CA HIS A 103 4.97 -13.96 -20.27
C HIS A 103 4.02 -14.51 -19.22
N ARG A 104 2.87 -13.88 -19.01
CA ARG A 104 1.84 -14.34 -18.10
C ARG A 104 1.32 -15.71 -18.54
N GLU A 105 0.89 -15.85 -19.78
CA GLU A 105 0.39 -17.13 -20.34
C GLU A 105 1.40 -18.27 -20.16
N ARG A 106 2.68 -18.00 -20.42
CA ARG A 106 3.76 -18.99 -20.25
C ARG A 106 3.97 -19.40 -18.79
N GLN A 107 3.81 -18.49 -17.82
CA GLN A 107 3.96 -18.80 -16.41
C GLN A 107 2.73 -19.56 -15.89
N GLU A 108 1.53 -19.15 -16.29
CA GLU A 108 0.27 -19.83 -15.95
C GLU A 108 0.28 -21.27 -16.48
N GLY A 109 0.77 -21.50 -17.71
CA GLY A 109 0.94 -22.82 -18.29
C GLY A 109 1.93 -23.72 -17.54
N LYS A 110 2.80 -23.15 -16.70
CA LYS A 110 3.73 -23.88 -15.81
C LYS A 110 3.22 -24.02 -14.37
N GLY A 111 1.99 -23.58 -14.08
CA GLY A 111 1.42 -23.58 -12.74
C GLY A 111 1.94 -22.46 -11.84
N TYR A 112 2.68 -21.49 -12.37
CA TYR A 112 3.15 -20.32 -11.63
C TYR A 112 2.20 -19.14 -11.84
N GLY A 113 1.73 -18.53 -10.75
CA GLY A 113 1.08 -17.22 -10.81
C GLY A 113 2.07 -16.15 -11.22
N PHE A 114 1.72 -15.26 -12.13
CA PHE A 114 2.59 -14.16 -12.56
C PHE A 114 1.85 -12.83 -12.69
N GLY A 115 2.47 -11.97 -12.10
CA GLY A 115 3.15 -10.74 -12.21
C GLY A 115 2.35 -9.50 -12.44
N TYR A 116 1.56 -9.29 -13.44
CA TYR A 116 0.74 -8.10 -13.62
C TYR A 116 -0.77 -8.40 -13.56
N ARG A 117 -1.50 -7.42 -13.11
CA ARG A 117 -2.96 -7.42 -13.15
C ARG A 117 -3.43 -6.05 -13.62
N ILE A 118 -4.40 -6.02 -14.52
CA ILE A 118 -5.19 -4.81 -14.78
C ILE A 118 -6.22 -4.77 -13.64
N VAL A 119 -6.03 -3.85 -12.70
CA VAL A 119 -6.69 -3.93 -11.39
C VAL A 119 -8.17 -3.56 -11.50
N ASN A 120 -8.48 -2.59 -12.36
CA ASN A 120 -9.83 -2.08 -12.60
C ASN A 120 -10.36 -2.46 -13.98
N GLU A 121 -10.12 -3.68 -14.42
CA GLU A 121 -10.71 -4.20 -15.66
C GLU A 121 -12.24 -4.00 -15.66
N PRO A 122 -12.87 -3.71 -16.81
CA PRO A 122 -14.31 -3.64 -16.90
C PRO A 122 -15.01 -4.88 -16.30
N GLY A 123 -15.98 -4.65 -15.41
CA GLY A 123 -16.67 -5.72 -14.68
C GLY A 123 -16.05 -6.07 -13.31
N VAL A 124 -14.92 -5.49 -12.94
CA VAL A 124 -14.39 -5.62 -11.57
C VAL A 124 -15.10 -4.62 -10.66
N GLU A 125 -15.89 -5.14 -9.74
CA GLU A 125 -16.50 -4.33 -8.68
C GLU A 125 -15.49 -4.06 -7.57
N HIS A 126 -15.44 -2.82 -7.07
CA HIS A 126 -14.56 -2.37 -5.98
C HIS A 126 -13.08 -2.81 -6.15
N PRO A 127 -12.40 -2.35 -7.22
CA PRO A 127 -11.03 -2.76 -7.49
C PRO A 127 -10.06 -2.32 -6.37
N ILE A 128 -9.15 -3.24 -6.01
CA ILE A 128 -8.14 -3.05 -4.97
C ILE A 128 -6.76 -3.32 -5.57
N ALA A 129 -5.84 -2.39 -5.41
CA ALA A 129 -4.46 -2.53 -5.85
C ALA A 129 -3.71 -3.62 -5.06
N ASN A 130 -2.78 -4.30 -5.73
CA ASN A 130 -1.79 -5.12 -5.03
C ASN A 130 -0.76 -4.22 -4.31
N THR A 131 0.01 -4.82 -3.41
CA THR A 131 1.11 -4.15 -2.71
C THR A 131 2.03 -3.39 -3.67
N LEU A 132 2.22 -2.10 -3.42
CA LEU A 132 3.25 -1.30 -4.10
C LEU A 132 4.65 -1.77 -3.70
N LEU A 133 5.54 -1.92 -4.66
CA LEU A 133 6.90 -2.39 -4.44
C LEU A 133 7.91 -1.27 -4.69
N ALA A 134 9.01 -1.26 -3.94
CA ALA A 134 10.13 -0.33 -4.14
C ALA A 134 10.74 -0.38 -5.55
N THR A 135 10.49 -1.46 -6.30
CA THR A 135 10.91 -1.65 -7.69
C THR A 135 9.90 -1.11 -8.72
N GLY A 136 8.83 -0.44 -8.27
CA GLY A 136 7.88 0.21 -9.15
C GLY A 136 8.55 1.24 -10.07
N GLY A 137 8.02 1.38 -11.29
CA GLY A 137 8.62 2.22 -12.33
C GLY A 137 9.84 1.60 -13.03
N SER A 138 10.23 0.36 -12.70
CA SER A 138 11.37 -0.35 -13.30
C SER A 138 10.96 -1.41 -14.35
N GLY A 139 9.73 -1.35 -14.87
CA GLY A 139 9.18 -2.34 -15.80
C GLY A 139 8.73 -3.65 -15.15
N ARG A 140 8.59 -3.68 -13.83
CA ARG A 140 8.06 -4.82 -13.07
C ARG A 140 6.71 -4.48 -12.43
N GLU A 141 5.89 -3.74 -13.18
CA GLU A 141 4.62 -3.24 -12.71
C GLU A 141 3.64 -4.39 -12.47
N ARG A 142 3.02 -4.39 -11.27
CA ARG A 142 2.01 -5.39 -10.90
C ARG A 142 0.59 -4.86 -10.92
N ASN A 143 0.44 -3.54 -10.87
CA ASN A 143 -0.83 -2.83 -10.91
C ASN A 143 -0.90 -2.03 -12.21
N LEU A 144 -1.57 -2.56 -13.20
CA LEU A 144 -1.92 -1.82 -14.41
C LEU A 144 -3.35 -1.29 -14.29
N ILE A 145 -3.59 -0.17 -14.94
CA ILE A 145 -4.87 0.53 -14.92
C ILE A 145 -5.47 0.50 -16.33
N TYR A 146 -6.74 0.17 -16.42
CA TYR A 146 -7.57 0.41 -17.57
C TYR A 146 -8.10 1.85 -17.52
N ASP A 147 -7.65 2.68 -18.43
CA ASP A 147 -7.96 4.10 -18.52
C ASP A 147 -7.90 4.55 -19.98
N PRO A 148 -8.90 4.21 -20.81
CA PRO A 148 -8.91 4.60 -22.20
C PRO A 148 -9.18 6.10 -22.32
N GLN A 149 -8.21 6.84 -22.90
CA GLN A 149 -8.35 8.26 -23.22
C GLN A 149 -8.28 8.49 -24.73
N ALA A 150 -9.11 9.40 -25.22
CA ALA A 150 -9.10 9.78 -26.63
C ALA A 150 -7.74 10.35 -27.04
N GLY A 151 -7.26 9.98 -28.24
CA GLY A 151 -6.01 10.47 -28.80
C GLY A 151 -4.73 9.79 -28.25
N ILE A 152 -4.82 8.86 -27.30
CA ILE A 152 -3.64 8.16 -26.75
C ILE A 152 -3.25 6.95 -27.60
N ALA A 153 -4.21 6.18 -28.07
CA ALA A 153 -3.95 4.97 -28.86
C ALA A 153 -3.08 5.27 -30.10
N GLY A 154 -2.03 4.49 -30.30
CA GLY A 154 -1.14 4.63 -31.45
C GLY A 154 -0.15 5.81 -31.39
N MET A 155 -0.17 6.63 -30.33
CA MET A 155 0.80 7.71 -30.16
C MET A 155 2.24 7.15 -30.08
N ILE A 156 3.17 7.89 -30.67
CA ILE A 156 4.62 7.63 -30.56
C ILE A 156 5.16 8.53 -29.43
N VAL A 157 5.69 7.90 -28.40
CA VAL A 157 6.25 8.60 -27.22
C VAL A 157 7.75 8.36 -27.15
N LYS A 158 8.54 9.42 -26.95
CA LYS A 158 10.00 9.34 -26.81
C LYS A 158 10.40 8.32 -25.75
N GLY A 159 11.31 7.42 -26.09
CA GLY A 159 11.79 6.37 -25.21
C GLY A 159 10.98 5.07 -25.24
N LYS A 160 9.87 5.01 -25.94
CA LYS A 160 9.09 3.79 -26.18
C LYS A 160 9.42 3.22 -27.58
N LYS A 161 9.59 1.89 -27.66
CA LYS A 161 10.01 1.21 -28.91
C LYS A 161 8.88 1.01 -29.91
N THR A 162 7.65 0.95 -29.44
CA THR A 162 6.44 0.79 -30.25
C THR A 162 5.41 1.83 -29.86
N PRO A 163 4.43 2.15 -30.72
CA PRO A 163 3.33 3.04 -30.36
C PRO A 163 2.62 2.59 -29.08
N LEU A 164 1.90 3.51 -28.47
CA LEU A 164 1.08 3.22 -27.30
C LEU A 164 -0.05 2.23 -27.65
N ASN A 165 -0.41 1.39 -26.70
CA ASN A 165 -1.45 0.39 -26.88
C ASN A 165 -2.83 1.03 -27.10
N ASP A 166 -3.69 0.32 -27.83
CA ASP A 166 -5.07 0.71 -28.16
C ASP A 166 -6.08 0.28 -27.10
N ARG A 167 -5.64 -0.46 -26.08
CA ARG A 167 -6.47 -0.98 -24.99
C ARG A 167 -6.64 0.00 -23.83
N GLY A 168 -5.98 1.17 -23.89
CA GLY A 168 -5.99 2.14 -22.79
C GLY A 168 -5.32 1.64 -21.50
N ILE A 169 -4.32 0.77 -21.61
CA ILE A 169 -3.62 0.21 -20.44
C ILE A 169 -2.41 1.07 -20.10
N ARG A 170 -2.33 1.48 -18.83
CA ARG A 170 -1.25 2.30 -18.30
C ARG A 170 -0.72 1.80 -16.94
N VAL A 171 0.42 2.29 -16.54
CA VAL A 171 0.89 2.20 -15.15
C VAL A 171 0.21 3.27 -14.30
N MET A 172 0.17 3.06 -13.00
CA MET A 172 -0.26 4.09 -12.05
C MET A 172 0.75 5.23 -12.00
N THR A 173 0.26 6.46 -11.81
CA THR A 173 1.12 7.63 -11.61
C THR A 173 1.77 7.65 -10.22
N PRO A 174 2.83 8.43 -9.99
CA PRO A 174 3.35 8.66 -8.64
C PRO A 174 2.32 9.29 -7.70
N SER A 175 1.43 10.15 -8.20
CA SER A 175 0.32 10.74 -7.43
C SER A 175 -0.63 9.65 -6.91
N GLU A 176 -1.06 8.75 -7.77
CA GLU A 176 -1.92 7.63 -7.39
C GLU A 176 -1.25 6.71 -6.35
N TRP A 177 0.07 6.50 -6.45
CA TRP A 177 0.82 5.78 -5.42
C TRP A 177 0.83 6.52 -4.09
N GLY A 178 1.00 7.85 -4.14
CA GLY A 178 0.92 8.71 -2.95
C GLY A 178 -0.45 8.63 -2.27
N LYS A 179 -1.53 8.64 -3.04
CA LYS A 179 -2.89 8.45 -2.53
C LYS A 179 -3.09 7.08 -1.89
N LEU A 180 -2.61 5.99 -2.52
CA LEU A 180 -2.67 4.64 -1.97
C LEU A 180 -1.89 4.47 -0.67
N GLN A 181 -0.85 5.26 -0.44
CA GLN A 181 -0.09 5.26 0.81
C GLN A 181 -0.60 6.29 1.82
N GLY A 182 -1.57 7.14 1.45
CA GLY A 182 -2.12 8.17 2.29
C GLY A 182 -1.23 9.41 2.45
N PHE A 183 -0.20 9.59 1.60
CA PHE A 183 0.61 10.82 1.59
C PHE A 183 -0.12 11.96 0.88
N ILE A 184 -0.86 11.67 -0.17
CA ILE A 184 -1.62 12.63 -0.96
C ILE A 184 -3.10 12.49 -0.63
N ASN A 185 -3.79 13.60 -0.49
CA ASN A 185 -5.21 13.73 -0.15
C ASN A 185 -5.59 13.14 1.23
N TYR A 186 -4.62 12.97 2.15
CA TYR A 186 -4.93 12.46 3.49
C TYR A 186 -3.97 12.98 4.59
N GLY A 187 -2.76 12.43 4.70
CA GLY A 187 -1.90 12.63 5.86
C GLY A 187 -1.20 14.00 5.93
N PHE A 188 -1.22 14.76 4.85
CA PHE A 188 -0.56 16.06 4.75
C PHE A 188 -1.53 17.17 4.31
N LEU A 189 -2.80 17.02 4.62
CA LEU A 189 -3.76 18.12 4.46
C LEU A 189 -3.59 19.12 5.62
N ASP A 190 -3.59 20.41 5.29
CA ASP A 190 -3.65 21.45 6.33
C ASP A 190 -5.07 21.58 6.90
N GLU A 191 -5.25 22.51 7.84
CA GLU A 191 -6.52 22.81 8.51
C GLU A 191 -7.64 23.25 7.54
N HIS A 192 -7.29 23.69 6.34
CA HIS A 192 -8.22 24.06 5.28
C HIS A 192 -8.46 22.96 4.25
N GLY A 193 -7.87 21.74 4.46
CA GLY A 193 -7.95 20.63 3.53
C GLY A 193 -7.05 20.78 2.30
N THR A 194 -6.08 21.69 2.31
CA THR A 194 -5.14 21.90 1.20
C THR A 194 -3.97 20.91 1.30
N GLU A 195 -3.65 20.26 0.18
CA GLU A 195 -2.53 19.34 0.08
C GLU A 195 -1.19 20.06 0.30
N ARG A 196 -0.39 19.56 1.23
CA ARG A 196 0.94 20.07 1.57
C ARG A 196 2.08 19.12 1.19
N PHE A 197 1.75 17.88 0.80
CA PHE A 197 2.77 16.95 0.34
C PHE A 197 3.24 17.31 -1.07
N SER A 198 4.53 17.45 -1.24
CA SER A 198 5.16 17.60 -2.55
C SER A 198 6.54 16.95 -2.56
N PHE A 199 6.98 16.52 -3.73
CA PHE A 199 8.39 16.19 -3.94
C PHE A 199 9.15 17.46 -4.33
N PRO A 200 10.45 17.56 -3.98
CA PRO A 200 11.31 18.58 -4.53
C PRO A 200 11.33 18.54 -6.07
N ASP A 201 11.53 19.69 -6.68
CA ASP A 201 11.63 19.79 -8.13
C ASP A 201 12.76 18.90 -8.70
N GLY A 202 12.52 18.34 -9.87
CA GLY A 202 13.50 17.49 -10.55
C GLY A 202 13.62 16.05 -10.07
N ILE A 203 12.85 15.62 -9.06
CA ILE A 203 12.85 14.22 -8.63
C ILE A 203 12.20 13.34 -9.73
N PRO A 204 12.93 12.34 -10.29
CA PRO A 204 12.39 11.46 -11.31
C PRO A 204 11.26 10.57 -10.76
N ASP A 205 10.28 10.21 -11.61
CA ASP A 205 9.16 9.35 -11.22
C ASP A 205 9.62 8.01 -10.64
N VAL A 206 10.70 7.41 -11.17
CA VAL A 206 11.28 6.17 -10.62
C VAL A 206 11.67 6.32 -9.14
N GLN A 207 12.22 7.47 -8.76
CA GLN A 207 12.59 7.74 -7.38
C GLN A 207 11.35 7.95 -6.50
N LYS A 208 10.31 8.61 -7.01
CA LYS A 208 9.02 8.77 -6.32
C LYS A 208 8.37 7.42 -6.04
N TYR A 209 8.31 6.54 -7.05
CA TYR A 209 7.82 5.17 -6.88
C TYR A 209 8.61 4.39 -5.82
N LYS A 210 9.94 4.49 -5.86
CA LYS A 210 10.81 3.83 -4.88
C LYS A 210 10.52 4.28 -3.46
N GLN A 211 10.32 5.59 -3.24
CA GLN A 211 10.01 6.14 -1.93
C GLN A 211 8.65 5.66 -1.43
N PHE A 212 7.59 5.76 -2.24
CA PHE A 212 6.27 5.25 -1.87
C PHE A 212 6.26 3.73 -1.66
N GLY A 213 6.97 2.97 -2.50
CA GLY A 213 7.06 1.51 -2.35
C GLY A 213 7.74 1.06 -1.05
N ASN A 214 8.71 1.84 -0.55
CA ASN A 214 9.40 1.61 0.71
C ASN A 214 8.65 2.19 1.93
N SER A 215 7.67 3.06 1.71
CA SER A 215 6.93 3.69 2.80
C SER A 215 5.95 2.73 3.47
N VAL A 216 5.41 3.17 4.60
CA VAL A 216 4.25 2.56 5.27
C VAL A 216 2.99 3.34 4.92
N THR A 217 1.84 2.68 5.01
CA THR A 217 0.54 3.32 4.77
C THR A 217 0.16 4.19 5.96
N ILE A 218 0.03 5.50 5.77
CA ILE A 218 -0.23 6.48 6.84
C ILE A 218 -1.47 6.16 7.66
N PRO A 219 -2.65 5.87 7.10
CA PRO A 219 -3.83 5.54 7.89
C PRO A 219 -3.64 4.38 8.87
N VAL A 220 -2.80 3.40 8.52
CA VAL A 220 -2.49 2.28 9.44
C VAL A 220 -1.62 2.76 10.59
N ILE A 221 -0.57 3.55 10.31
CA ILE A 221 0.33 4.08 11.34
C ILE A 221 -0.41 5.03 12.27
N GLU A 222 -1.28 5.88 11.74
CA GLU A 222 -2.12 6.79 12.51
C GLU A 222 -3.00 6.02 13.52
N GLU A 223 -3.69 4.97 13.07
CA GLU A 223 -4.52 4.17 13.97
C GLU A 223 -3.68 3.42 15.03
N MET A 224 -2.49 2.92 14.65
CA MET A 224 -1.57 2.33 15.62
C MET A 224 -1.07 3.35 16.65
N ALA A 225 -0.76 4.59 16.22
CA ALA A 225 -0.35 5.66 17.11
C ALA A 225 -1.48 6.08 18.07
N HIS A 226 -2.70 6.25 17.56
CA HIS A 226 -3.87 6.52 18.40
C HIS A 226 -4.13 5.38 19.39
N PHE A 227 -3.97 4.14 18.98
CA PHE A 227 -4.07 2.99 19.88
C PHE A 227 -3.03 3.06 21.00
N MET A 228 -1.77 3.35 20.65
CA MET A 228 -0.69 3.50 21.65
C MET A 228 -1.00 4.63 22.65
N LEU A 229 -1.47 5.79 22.17
CA LEU A 229 -1.82 6.92 23.04
C LEU A 229 -2.94 6.52 24.01
N ARG A 230 -4.02 5.90 23.54
CA ARG A 230 -5.09 5.38 24.41
C ARG A 230 -4.58 4.38 25.44
N CYS A 231 -3.62 3.54 25.08
CA CYS A 231 -3.00 2.60 26.01
C CYS A 231 -2.11 3.28 27.06
N ILE A 232 -1.57 4.46 26.80
CA ILE A 232 -0.72 5.21 27.72
C ILE A 232 -1.57 6.05 28.68
N GLU A 233 -2.65 6.63 28.18
CA GLU A 233 -3.51 7.55 28.95
C GLU A 233 -4.46 6.81 29.90
N GLY A 234 -4.73 5.52 29.71
CA GLY A 234 -5.59 4.66 30.56
C GLY A 234 -7.02 4.73 30.14
#